data_1697beece623997aa0c39afb4e7601b7
#
_entry.id   1697beece623997aa0c39afb4e7601b7
#
_cell.length_a   1.000
_cell.length_b   1.000
_cell.length_c   1.000
_cell.angle_alpha   90.00
_cell.angle_beta   90.00
_cell.angle_gamma   90.00
#
_symmetry.space_group_name_H-M   'P 1'
#
loop_
_entity.id
_entity.type
_entity.pdbx_description
1 polymer ?
#
loop_
_entity_poly.entity_id
_entity_poly.type
_entity_poly.pdbx_seq_one_letter_code
_entity_poly.pdbx_strand_id
1 'polypeptide(L)'
;MTKRREFIKKSALGTAGIAIGGAGFSSRSYESIIGANERINISVIGVGGRGSAHLSAYSQIKDSHNVRIANICDVDEKFWAEAVKTVQEKSGFTPTTEWDMRKVFANKDIHAVSFATPNFWHALGTIWACQAGKHVYVEKPISHTVLEGRKMIEAGIKYKVHIQHGSAVAAGDAMDFMKNGGIGDIYMARGLCLKPRDSFGITPDSNPPVTLHYDMWLGPAPWRPYNEKKGHYNWHWFWETGNGDTGNQGPHQLHAARVGLGKEEHPVWISSFGGVYGIDPKECAQETPNTQTSLFKYADGKMLVFDTRGRYTNAEGSNNTTIGNLFYGSEGYLEYSGGWKAFRKWEKEPFAGAKMKAAQQDPKDLRGSVGSAFANFIDVLRSGRDQDLINHIVGGHYSASLAHLANISYHLGGRELHFDGAKERFINDPEADALLTRKSGYRKPYVLPDKV
;
A
#
# COMPACT_ATOMS: atom_id res chain seq x y z
N MET A 1 -17.86 -17.31 2.98
CA MET A 1 -17.77 -16.75 4.35
C MET A 1 -17.00 -17.62 5.34
N THR A 2 -17.00 -18.95 5.20
CA THR A 2 -16.37 -19.90 6.15
C THR A 2 -14.84 -19.90 6.12
N LYS A 3 -14.21 -19.74 4.95
CA LYS A 3 -12.73 -19.85 4.76
C LYS A 3 -11.93 -18.70 5.41
N ARG A 4 -12.49 -17.49 5.48
CA ARG A 4 -11.82 -16.30 6.08
C ARG A 4 -11.72 -16.43 7.61
N ARG A 5 -12.74 -17.00 8.23
CA ARG A 5 -12.76 -17.30 9.67
C ARG A 5 -11.77 -18.41 10.05
N GLU A 6 -11.60 -19.40 9.20
CA GLU A 6 -10.62 -20.50 9.41
C GLU A 6 -9.17 -20.03 9.26
N PHE A 7 -8.90 -19.10 8.34
CA PHE A 7 -7.56 -18.53 8.17
C PHE A 7 -7.14 -17.72 9.41
N ILE A 8 -8.02 -16.85 9.91
CA ILE A 8 -7.75 -16.10 11.17
C ILE A 8 -7.53 -17.07 12.33
N LYS A 9 -8.29 -18.17 12.42
CA LYS A 9 -8.07 -19.22 13.41
C LYS A 9 -6.77 -19.99 13.21
N LYS A 10 -6.38 -20.31 11.98
CA LYS A 10 -5.13 -21.06 11.67
C LYS A 10 -3.88 -20.19 11.83
N SER A 11 -3.94 -18.91 11.53
CA SER A 11 -2.84 -17.97 11.82
C SER A 11 -2.63 -17.74 13.33
N ALA A 12 -3.70 -17.88 14.13
CA ALA A 12 -3.62 -17.82 15.60
C ALA A 12 -3.15 -19.15 16.23
N LEU A 13 -3.25 -20.27 15.50
CA LEU A 13 -2.88 -21.62 16.02
C LEU A 13 -1.42 -22.02 15.72
N GLY A 14 -0.70 -21.22 14.93
CA GLY A 14 0.74 -21.46 14.63
C GLY A 14 1.71 -21.02 15.73
N THR A 15 1.25 -20.40 16.81
CA THR A 15 2.08 -20.02 17.96
C THR A 15 1.47 -20.54 19.24
N ALA A 16 1.97 -21.68 19.70
CA ALA A 16 2.01 -22.21 21.07
C ALA A 16 0.75 -22.10 21.92
N GLY A 17 0.27 -23.26 22.39
CA GLY A 17 -0.70 -23.36 23.45
C GLY A 17 -0.28 -22.62 24.72
N ILE A 18 -1.11 -21.67 25.14
CA ILE A 18 -1.18 -21.20 26.52
C ILE A 18 -2.67 -21.17 26.88
N ALA A 19 -2.99 -21.87 27.98
CA ALA A 19 -4.30 -21.98 28.56
C ALA A 19 -4.93 -20.60 28.84
N ILE A 20 -6.16 -20.37 28.35
CA ILE A 20 -6.92 -19.16 28.65
C ILE A 20 -7.71 -19.45 29.94
N GLY A 21 -7.14 -19.08 31.08
CA GLY A 21 -7.87 -18.81 32.31
C GLY A 21 -8.53 -17.43 32.19
N GLY A 22 -9.79 -17.34 32.58
CA GLY A 22 -10.63 -16.14 32.42
C GLY A 22 -9.98 -14.87 32.94
N ALA A 23 -9.84 -13.90 32.04
CA ALA A 23 -9.51 -12.53 32.38
C ALA A 23 -10.67 -11.64 31.91
N GLY A 24 -11.33 -11.01 32.87
CA GLY A 24 -12.39 -10.04 32.63
C GLY A 24 -11.90 -8.92 31.71
N PHE A 25 -12.79 -8.43 30.87
CA PHE A 25 -12.56 -7.29 30.00
C PHE A 25 -12.08 -6.10 30.83
N SER A 26 -10.85 -5.61 30.58
CA SER A 26 -10.36 -4.43 31.28
C SER A 26 -11.13 -3.20 30.79
N SER A 27 -11.38 -2.25 31.67
CA SER A 27 -12.05 -0.97 31.39
C SER A 27 -11.44 -0.19 30.21
N ARG A 28 -10.19 -0.43 29.86
CA ARG A 28 -9.53 0.13 28.68
C ARG A 28 -10.11 -0.32 27.33
N SER A 29 -10.81 -1.47 27.26
CA SER A 29 -11.47 -1.92 26.03
C SER A 29 -12.75 -1.12 25.71
N TYR A 30 -13.36 -0.47 26.69
CA TYR A 30 -14.54 0.39 26.48
C TYR A 30 -14.18 1.84 26.13
N GLU A 31 -12.98 2.31 26.49
CA GLU A 31 -12.51 3.67 26.18
C GLU A 31 -12.18 3.87 24.67
N SER A 32 -12.08 2.81 23.90
CA SER A 32 -11.76 2.90 22.46
C SER A 32 -13.00 2.93 21.54
N ILE A 33 -14.21 2.76 22.07
CA ILE A 33 -15.43 2.87 21.26
C ILE A 33 -15.82 4.33 21.18
N ILE A 34 -15.54 4.93 20.00
CA ILE A 34 -15.97 6.30 19.71
C ILE A 34 -17.48 6.32 19.65
N GLY A 35 -18.13 7.13 20.51
CA GLY A 35 -19.57 7.29 20.51
C GLY A 35 -20.09 7.73 19.13
N ALA A 36 -21.27 7.24 18.72
CA ALA A 36 -21.82 7.48 17.37
C ALA A 36 -21.90 8.98 17.01
N ASN A 37 -22.03 9.85 18.02
CA ASN A 37 -22.12 11.31 17.85
C ASN A 37 -20.82 12.05 18.17
N GLU A 38 -19.77 11.37 18.64
CA GLU A 38 -18.48 12.01 18.94
C GLU A 38 -17.72 12.33 17.67
N ARG A 39 -17.03 13.46 17.69
CA ARG A 39 -16.21 13.88 16.56
C ARG A 39 -14.93 13.06 16.49
N ILE A 40 -14.67 12.41 15.37
CA ILE A 40 -13.41 11.72 15.12
C ILE A 40 -12.35 12.74 14.70
N ASN A 41 -11.31 12.91 15.51
CA ASN A 41 -10.16 13.73 15.21
C ASN A 41 -9.07 12.87 14.57
N ILE A 42 -8.56 13.32 13.42
CA ILE A 42 -7.53 12.64 12.64
C ILE A 42 -6.29 13.51 12.53
N SER A 43 -5.12 12.89 12.54
CA SER A 43 -3.89 13.51 12.03
C SER A 43 -3.53 12.94 10.67
N VAL A 44 -3.17 13.80 9.72
CA VAL A 44 -2.59 13.40 8.44
C VAL A 44 -1.08 13.54 8.54
N ILE A 45 -0.36 12.43 8.31
CA ILE A 45 1.09 12.33 8.45
C ILE A 45 1.72 12.16 7.07
N GLY A 46 2.55 13.14 6.65
CA GLY A 46 3.11 13.26 5.31
C GLY A 46 2.16 14.00 4.37
N VAL A 47 2.38 15.30 4.17
CA VAL A 47 1.48 16.17 3.37
C VAL A 47 2.15 16.76 2.12
N GLY A 48 3.43 16.46 1.89
CA GLY A 48 4.20 16.98 0.76
C GLY A 48 3.86 16.40 -0.63
N GLY A 49 2.89 15.49 -0.72
CA GLY A 49 2.48 14.86 -1.97
C GLY A 49 1.09 14.24 -1.85
N ARG A 50 1.02 12.91 -1.79
CA ARG A 50 -0.24 12.14 -1.67
C ARG A 50 -1.11 12.58 -0.50
N GLY A 51 -0.54 13.08 0.58
CA GLY A 51 -1.27 13.57 1.75
C GLY A 51 -2.23 14.72 1.44
N SER A 52 -1.98 15.53 0.40
CA SER A 52 -2.91 16.58 -0.04
C SER A 52 -4.29 16.02 -0.44
N ALA A 53 -4.30 14.81 -1.00
CA ALA A 53 -5.52 14.09 -1.32
C ALA A 53 -6.24 13.58 -0.06
N HIS A 54 -5.49 13.15 0.98
CA HIS A 54 -6.06 12.80 2.27
C HIS A 54 -6.70 14.01 2.96
N LEU A 55 -6.01 15.17 2.95
CA LEU A 55 -6.58 16.43 3.45
C LEU A 55 -7.91 16.75 2.76
N SER A 56 -7.95 16.62 1.43
CA SER A 56 -9.16 16.89 0.65
C SER A 56 -10.27 15.88 0.95
N ALA A 57 -9.97 14.59 1.00
CA ALA A 57 -10.96 13.54 1.21
C ALA A 57 -11.63 13.64 2.59
N TYR A 58 -10.85 13.78 3.67
CA TYR A 58 -11.42 13.94 5.00
C TYR A 58 -12.18 15.26 5.17
N SER A 59 -11.72 16.34 4.53
CA SER A 59 -12.45 17.62 4.55
C SER A 59 -13.79 17.55 3.83
N GLN A 60 -13.92 16.73 2.78
CA GLN A 60 -15.18 16.54 2.05
C GLN A 60 -16.25 15.81 2.88
N ILE A 61 -15.84 14.88 3.72
CA ILE A 61 -16.74 14.06 4.56
C ILE A 61 -16.90 14.61 5.98
N LYS A 62 -16.39 15.81 6.26
CA LYS A 62 -16.36 16.38 7.63
C LYS A 62 -17.71 16.45 8.31
N ASP A 63 -18.75 16.82 7.56
CA ASP A 63 -20.10 16.98 8.12
C ASP A 63 -20.87 15.66 8.10
N SER A 64 -20.81 14.90 6.99
CA SER A 64 -21.54 13.64 6.84
C SER A 64 -21.03 12.53 7.78
N HIS A 65 -19.75 12.54 8.14
CA HIS A 65 -19.13 11.53 9.01
C HIS A 65 -18.59 12.12 10.32
N ASN A 66 -18.91 13.38 10.62
CA ASN A 66 -18.45 14.10 11.83
C ASN A 66 -16.95 13.87 12.11
N VAL A 67 -16.11 14.07 11.10
CA VAL A 67 -14.65 13.90 11.15
C VAL A 67 -13.95 15.25 11.03
N ARG A 68 -12.79 15.40 11.67
CA ARG A 68 -11.99 16.62 11.60
C ARG A 68 -10.50 16.28 11.49
N ILE A 69 -9.80 16.96 10.58
CA ILE A 69 -8.34 16.97 10.56
C ILE A 69 -7.89 17.94 11.65
N ALA A 70 -7.55 17.39 12.81
CA ALA A 70 -7.15 18.19 13.99
C ALA A 70 -5.66 18.54 13.98
N ASN A 71 -4.84 17.73 13.29
CA ASN A 71 -3.40 17.91 13.22
C ASN A 71 -2.87 17.52 11.83
N ILE A 72 -1.81 18.21 11.42
CA ILE A 72 -0.97 17.93 10.25
C ILE A 72 0.44 17.63 10.76
N CYS A 73 1.00 16.49 10.33
CA CYS A 73 2.35 16.12 10.69
C CYS A 73 3.21 15.92 9.43
N ASP A 74 4.28 16.68 9.31
CA ASP A 74 5.28 16.50 8.25
C ASP A 74 6.66 16.91 8.75
N VAL A 75 7.66 16.11 8.43
CA VAL A 75 9.07 16.35 8.80
C VAL A 75 9.73 17.50 8.01
N ASP A 76 9.08 17.98 6.95
CA ASP A 76 9.50 19.18 6.21
C ASP A 76 8.46 20.28 6.39
N GLU A 77 8.77 21.22 7.27
CA GLU A 77 7.88 22.32 7.68
C GLU A 77 7.44 23.22 6.52
N LYS A 78 8.15 23.20 5.39
CA LYS A 78 7.77 23.97 4.20
C LYS A 78 6.39 23.59 3.65
N PHE A 79 5.88 22.38 3.94
CA PHE A 79 4.56 21.93 3.50
C PHE A 79 3.41 22.37 4.41
N TRP A 80 3.70 22.86 5.62
CA TRP A 80 2.66 23.14 6.62
C TRP A 80 1.71 24.24 6.20
N ALA A 81 2.23 25.36 5.71
CA ALA A 81 1.40 26.53 5.39
C ALA A 81 0.31 26.20 4.37
N GLU A 82 0.66 25.51 3.27
CA GLU A 82 -0.30 25.11 2.22
C GLU A 82 -1.27 24.04 2.73
N ALA A 83 -0.81 23.09 3.53
CA ALA A 83 -1.64 22.06 4.10
C ALA A 83 -2.67 22.63 5.09
N VAL A 84 -2.26 23.54 5.99
CA VAL A 84 -3.15 24.26 6.92
C VAL A 84 -4.19 25.06 6.15
N LYS A 85 -3.74 25.85 5.16
CA LYS A 85 -4.65 26.62 4.29
C LYS A 85 -5.68 25.74 3.61
N THR A 86 -5.25 24.60 3.04
CA THR A 86 -6.16 23.64 2.40
C THR A 86 -7.24 23.14 3.35
N VAL A 87 -6.89 22.78 4.58
CA VAL A 87 -7.86 22.31 5.58
C VAL A 87 -8.78 23.45 6.01
N GLN A 88 -8.24 24.63 6.28
CA GLN A 88 -9.02 25.79 6.70
C GLN A 88 -10.06 26.19 5.65
N GLU A 89 -9.65 26.31 4.38
CA GLU A 89 -10.55 26.67 3.29
C GLU A 89 -11.67 25.64 3.08
N LYS A 90 -11.36 24.34 3.19
CA LYS A 90 -12.34 23.27 2.93
C LYS A 90 -13.20 22.92 4.15
N SER A 91 -12.69 23.09 5.35
CA SER A 91 -13.36 22.63 6.58
C SER A 91 -13.77 23.76 7.53
N GLY A 92 -13.22 24.98 7.36
CA GLY A 92 -13.38 26.07 8.31
C GLY A 92 -12.61 25.89 9.63
N PHE A 93 -11.77 24.86 9.73
CA PHE A 93 -10.99 24.55 10.93
C PHE A 93 -9.49 24.68 10.65
N THR A 94 -8.75 25.29 11.56
CA THR A 94 -7.29 25.45 11.49
C THR A 94 -6.62 24.32 12.29
N PRO A 95 -5.99 23.31 11.63
CA PRO A 95 -5.31 22.25 12.32
C PRO A 95 -4.01 22.72 12.97
N THR A 96 -3.56 22.03 14.03
CA THR A 96 -2.21 22.19 14.58
C THR A 96 -1.19 21.54 13.65
N THR A 97 0.09 21.92 13.77
CA THR A 97 1.20 21.32 13.03
C THR A 97 2.21 20.67 13.98
N GLU A 98 2.85 19.59 13.53
CA GLU A 98 3.90 18.88 14.26
C GLU A 98 4.85 18.20 13.26
N TRP A 99 6.15 18.12 13.57
CA TRP A 99 7.09 17.38 12.75
C TRP A 99 7.36 15.94 13.25
N ASP A 100 7.21 15.72 14.56
CA ASP A 100 7.46 14.42 15.19
C ASP A 100 6.14 13.65 15.41
N MET A 101 5.89 12.63 14.59
CA MET A 101 4.68 11.80 14.69
C MET A 101 4.50 11.16 16.07
N ARG A 102 5.57 10.97 16.86
CA ARG A 102 5.48 10.39 18.22
C ARG A 102 4.69 11.30 19.16
N LYS A 103 4.80 12.63 18.98
CA LYS A 103 3.99 13.60 19.74
C LYS A 103 2.52 13.54 19.34
N VAL A 104 2.24 13.30 18.03
CA VAL A 104 0.89 13.07 17.55
C VAL A 104 0.28 11.84 18.22
N PHE A 105 1.03 10.74 18.31
CA PHE A 105 0.56 9.51 18.95
C PHE A 105 0.30 9.68 20.45
N ALA A 106 1.09 10.51 21.12
CA ALA A 106 0.91 10.82 22.54
C ALA A 106 -0.34 11.70 22.82
N ASN A 107 -0.85 12.41 21.80
CA ASN A 107 -2.04 13.25 21.94
C ASN A 107 -3.31 12.37 22.03
N LYS A 108 -4.01 12.45 23.18
CA LYS A 108 -5.24 11.66 23.44
C LYS A 108 -6.44 12.13 22.62
N ASP A 109 -6.44 13.37 22.14
CA ASP A 109 -7.54 13.91 21.34
C ASP A 109 -7.50 13.43 19.88
N ILE A 110 -6.42 12.79 19.43
CA ILE A 110 -6.31 12.16 18.12
C ILE A 110 -6.77 10.71 18.23
N HIS A 111 -7.78 10.33 17.45
CA HIS A 111 -8.35 8.98 17.45
C HIS A 111 -7.74 8.08 16.37
N ALA A 112 -7.39 8.68 15.22
CA ALA A 112 -6.81 7.95 14.10
C ALA A 112 -5.74 8.77 13.39
N VAL A 113 -4.87 8.07 12.67
CA VAL A 113 -3.83 8.67 11.85
C VAL A 113 -3.93 8.18 10.40
N SER A 114 -3.56 9.04 9.47
CA SER A 114 -3.60 8.74 8.04
C SER A 114 -2.22 8.98 7.44
N PHE A 115 -1.49 7.89 7.13
CA PHE A 115 -0.13 7.94 6.61
C PHE A 115 -0.11 8.11 5.10
N ALA A 116 0.59 9.12 4.62
CA ALA A 116 1.00 9.31 3.25
C ALA A 116 2.50 9.67 3.16
N THR A 117 3.27 9.14 4.10
CA THR A 117 4.73 9.20 4.15
C THR A 117 5.37 8.34 3.06
N PRO A 118 6.68 8.41 2.81
CA PRO A 118 7.39 7.37 2.09
C PRO A 118 7.16 5.99 2.72
N ASN A 119 7.11 4.94 1.87
CA ASN A 119 6.67 3.60 2.31
C ASN A 119 7.59 2.94 3.33
N PHE A 120 8.86 3.33 3.38
CA PHE A 120 9.79 2.80 4.38
C PHE A 120 9.49 3.25 5.83
N TRP A 121 8.57 4.22 5.98
CA TRP A 121 8.03 4.65 7.27
C TRP A 121 6.71 3.97 7.64
N HIS A 122 5.99 3.37 6.67
CA HIS A 122 4.63 2.88 6.88
C HIS A 122 4.55 1.87 8.02
N ALA A 123 5.45 0.88 8.05
CA ALA A 123 5.36 -0.17 9.04
C ALA A 123 5.67 0.34 10.46
N LEU A 124 6.80 1.01 10.64
CA LEU A 124 7.19 1.50 11.96
C LEU A 124 6.20 2.53 12.50
N GLY A 125 5.77 3.48 11.66
CA GLY A 125 4.76 4.47 12.02
C GLY A 125 3.42 3.82 12.40
N THR A 126 2.96 2.84 11.63
CA THR A 126 1.73 2.08 11.95
C THR A 126 1.85 1.33 13.27
N ILE A 127 2.95 0.63 13.51
CA ILE A 127 3.16 -0.11 14.76
C ILE A 127 3.15 0.84 15.96
N TRP A 128 3.85 1.98 15.89
CA TRP A 128 3.83 2.99 16.94
C TRP A 128 2.44 3.57 17.17
N ALA A 129 1.69 3.84 16.09
CA ALA A 129 0.31 4.30 16.19
C ALA A 129 -0.59 3.25 16.90
N CYS A 130 -0.46 1.96 16.52
CA CYS A 130 -1.16 0.85 17.18
C CYS A 130 -0.82 0.77 18.67
N GLN A 131 0.45 0.85 19.04
CA GLN A 131 0.90 0.86 20.43
C GLN A 131 0.29 2.01 21.26
N ALA A 132 0.03 3.15 20.60
CA ALA A 132 -0.67 4.30 21.19
C ALA A 132 -2.21 4.23 21.11
N GLY A 133 -2.76 3.11 20.63
CA GLY A 133 -4.21 2.91 20.50
C GLY A 133 -4.86 3.72 19.36
N LYS A 134 -4.08 4.17 18.36
CA LYS A 134 -4.60 4.94 17.22
C LYS A 134 -4.99 4.01 16.08
N HIS A 135 -6.18 4.21 15.51
CA HIS A 135 -6.56 3.56 14.26
C HIS A 135 -5.76 4.13 13.09
N VAL A 136 -5.54 3.34 12.04
CA VAL A 136 -4.60 3.70 11.00
C VAL A 136 -5.21 3.54 9.60
N TYR A 137 -5.11 4.60 8.81
CA TYR A 137 -5.17 4.52 7.35
C TYR A 137 -3.75 4.67 6.82
N VAL A 138 -3.24 3.72 6.04
CA VAL A 138 -1.87 3.74 5.52
C VAL A 138 -1.85 3.61 4.01
N GLU A 139 -1.11 4.49 3.32
CA GLU A 139 -0.97 4.43 1.87
C GLU A 139 -0.24 3.15 1.41
N LYS A 140 -0.40 2.88 0.12
CA LYS A 140 0.27 1.77 -0.58
C LYS A 140 1.73 2.13 -0.98
N PRO A 141 2.62 1.13 -1.07
CA PRO A 141 2.52 -0.19 -0.46
C PRO A 141 2.49 -0.07 1.05
N ILE A 142 1.82 -0.99 1.72
CA ILE A 142 1.66 -0.88 3.18
C ILE A 142 2.99 -0.96 3.94
N SER A 143 4.01 -1.55 3.32
CA SER A 143 5.31 -1.81 3.93
C SER A 143 6.44 -1.71 2.91
N HIS A 144 7.67 -1.72 3.38
CA HIS A 144 8.87 -1.76 2.57
C HIS A 144 9.41 -3.19 2.37
N THR A 145 9.06 -4.11 3.26
CA THR A 145 9.44 -5.53 3.22
C THR A 145 8.27 -6.44 3.63
N VAL A 146 8.39 -7.76 3.36
CA VAL A 146 7.37 -8.75 3.75
C VAL A 146 7.21 -8.80 5.27
N LEU A 147 8.32 -8.88 6.02
CA LEU A 147 8.30 -8.94 7.49
C LEU A 147 7.61 -7.70 8.09
N GLU A 148 7.86 -6.51 7.55
CA GLU A 148 7.21 -5.28 8.00
C GLU A 148 5.69 -5.37 7.90
N GLY A 149 5.16 -5.85 6.76
CA GLY A 149 3.72 -6.02 6.57
C GLY A 149 3.10 -7.02 7.55
N ARG A 150 3.79 -8.13 7.84
CA ARG A 150 3.37 -9.09 8.87
C ARG A 150 3.30 -8.45 10.25
N LYS A 151 4.32 -7.68 10.62
CA LYS A 151 4.35 -6.98 11.92
C LYS A 151 3.24 -5.94 12.08
N MET A 152 2.82 -5.29 10.99
CA MET A 152 1.66 -4.39 11.02
C MET A 152 0.36 -5.13 11.34
N ILE A 153 0.14 -6.31 10.74
CA ILE A 153 -1.03 -7.15 11.03
C ILE A 153 -1.01 -7.58 12.50
N GLU A 154 0.13 -8.08 12.99
CA GLU A 154 0.31 -8.47 14.39
C GLU A 154 0.00 -7.31 15.35
N ALA A 155 0.42 -6.08 15.01
CA ALA A 155 0.14 -4.89 15.80
C ALA A 155 -1.37 -4.58 15.83
N GLY A 156 -2.04 -4.59 14.68
CA GLY A 156 -3.48 -4.36 14.61
C GLY A 156 -4.27 -5.33 15.49
N ILE A 157 -3.92 -6.63 15.43
CA ILE A 157 -4.56 -7.67 16.24
C ILE A 157 -4.28 -7.46 17.74
N LYS A 158 -3.01 -7.25 18.11
CA LYS A 158 -2.58 -7.12 19.51
C LYS A 158 -3.22 -5.92 20.21
N TYR A 159 -3.20 -4.77 19.53
CA TYR A 159 -3.70 -3.51 20.10
C TYR A 159 -5.18 -3.25 19.78
N LYS A 160 -5.84 -4.18 19.04
CA LYS A 160 -7.27 -4.10 18.68
C LYS A 160 -7.63 -2.80 17.97
N VAL A 161 -6.80 -2.37 17.03
CA VAL A 161 -7.00 -1.20 16.20
C VAL A 161 -7.29 -1.58 14.75
N HIS A 162 -8.13 -0.81 14.10
CA HIS A 162 -8.47 -1.00 12.69
C HIS A 162 -7.38 -0.40 11.80
N ILE A 163 -6.93 -1.17 10.80
CA ILE A 163 -5.93 -0.72 9.84
C ILE A 163 -6.46 -0.93 8.43
N GLN A 164 -6.62 0.16 7.68
CA GLN A 164 -7.01 0.16 6.27
C GLN A 164 -5.86 0.62 5.38
N HIS A 165 -5.70 -0.01 4.22
CA HIS A 165 -4.68 0.40 3.25
C HIS A 165 -5.24 1.24 2.10
N GLY A 166 -4.39 2.10 1.51
CA GLY A 166 -4.72 3.08 0.48
C GLY A 166 -4.59 2.59 -0.96
N SER A 167 -4.61 1.27 -1.24
CA SER A 167 -4.66 0.79 -2.63
C SER A 167 -5.97 1.17 -3.29
N ALA A 168 -5.98 1.25 -4.63
CA ALA A 168 -7.23 1.39 -5.37
C ALA A 168 -8.19 0.26 -4.99
N VAL A 169 -9.46 0.59 -4.82
CA VAL A 169 -10.48 -0.41 -4.48
C VAL A 169 -10.66 -1.33 -5.67
N ALA A 170 -10.31 -2.61 -5.51
CA ALA A 170 -10.55 -3.66 -6.49
C ALA A 170 -11.96 -4.24 -6.26
N ALA A 171 -12.96 -3.47 -6.60
CA ALA A 171 -14.37 -3.81 -6.44
C ALA A 171 -15.21 -3.16 -7.54
N GLY A 172 -16.50 -3.49 -7.58
CA GLY A 172 -17.47 -2.94 -8.52
C GLY A 172 -17.68 -3.82 -9.74
N ASP A 173 -18.37 -3.25 -10.73
CA ASP A 173 -18.97 -3.97 -11.85
C ASP A 173 -18.05 -4.98 -12.56
N ALA A 174 -16.77 -4.63 -12.76
CA ALA A 174 -15.80 -5.52 -13.40
C ALA A 174 -15.49 -6.76 -12.56
N MET A 175 -15.26 -6.55 -11.26
CA MET A 175 -14.96 -7.66 -10.35
C MET A 175 -16.18 -8.54 -10.10
N ASP A 176 -17.36 -7.94 -10.00
CA ASP A 176 -18.63 -8.68 -9.90
C ASP A 176 -18.94 -9.46 -11.19
N PHE A 177 -18.73 -8.85 -12.36
CA PHE A 177 -18.87 -9.52 -13.64
C PHE A 177 -17.96 -10.75 -13.75
N MET A 178 -16.68 -10.61 -13.40
CA MET A 178 -15.73 -11.72 -13.40
C MET A 178 -16.10 -12.81 -12.39
N LYS A 179 -16.47 -12.41 -11.17
CA LYS A 179 -16.88 -13.34 -10.11
C LYS A 179 -18.12 -14.15 -10.46
N ASN A 180 -19.01 -13.58 -11.28
CA ASN A 180 -20.22 -14.23 -11.77
C ASN A 180 -19.99 -15.04 -13.08
N GLY A 181 -18.73 -15.30 -13.45
CA GLY A 181 -18.38 -16.14 -14.61
C GLY A 181 -18.42 -15.42 -15.95
N GLY A 182 -18.39 -14.08 -15.97
CA GLY A 182 -18.54 -13.30 -17.21
C GLY A 182 -17.51 -13.58 -18.30
N ILE A 183 -16.32 -14.11 -17.93
CA ILE A 183 -15.29 -14.59 -18.86
C ILE A 183 -14.90 -16.06 -18.57
N GLY A 184 -15.75 -16.80 -17.86
CA GLY A 184 -15.46 -18.17 -17.43
C GLY A 184 -14.47 -18.24 -16.26
N ASP A 185 -13.79 -19.40 -16.11
CA ASP A 185 -12.80 -19.63 -15.05
C ASP A 185 -11.52 -18.84 -15.32
N ILE A 186 -11.20 -17.88 -14.44
CA ILE A 186 -10.02 -17.04 -14.60
C ILE A 186 -8.78 -17.81 -14.18
N TYR A 187 -7.85 -18.00 -15.11
CA TYR A 187 -6.60 -18.73 -14.90
C TYR A 187 -5.36 -17.83 -14.85
N MET A 188 -5.46 -16.60 -15.40
CA MET A 188 -4.32 -15.66 -15.44
C MET A 188 -4.79 -14.21 -15.30
N ALA A 189 -4.02 -13.42 -14.59
CA ALA A 189 -4.12 -11.97 -14.58
C ALA A 189 -2.78 -11.34 -14.91
N ARG A 190 -2.81 -10.17 -15.57
CA ARG A 190 -1.62 -9.37 -15.89
C ARG A 190 -1.84 -7.93 -15.42
N GLY A 191 -0.90 -7.41 -14.65
CA GLY A 191 -0.84 -6.01 -14.26
C GLY A 191 0.18 -5.25 -15.10
N LEU A 192 -0.14 -4.03 -15.52
CA LEU A 192 0.68 -3.21 -16.40
C LEU A 192 0.99 -1.87 -15.74
N CYS A 193 2.29 -1.53 -15.70
CA CYS A 193 2.81 -0.20 -15.39
C CYS A 193 3.74 0.26 -16.52
N LEU A 194 3.16 0.65 -17.65
CA LEU A 194 3.86 1.13 -18.82
C LEU A 194 3.87 2.67 -18.77
N LYS A 195 4.61 3.20 -17.80
CA LYS A 195 4.60 4.63 -17.45
C LYS A 195 5.97 5.25 -17.70
N PRO A 196 6.10 6.14 -18.71
CA PRO A 196 7.35 6.82 -18.99
C PRO A 196 7.91 7.53 -17.75
N ARG A 197 9.21 7.33 -17.51
CA ARG A 197 10.00 7.96 -16.45
C ARG A 197 11.30 8.46 -17.07
N ASP A 198 11.52 9.76 -16.96
CA ASP A 198 12.79 10.35 -17.39
C ASP A 198 13.85 10.19 -16.30
N SER A 199 15.11 10.35 -16.74
CA SER A 199 16.22 10.52 -15.80
C SER A 199 15.99 11.77 -14.93
N PHE A 200 16.29 11.64 -13.64
CA PHE A 200 16.28 12.79 -12.73
C PHE A 200 17.68 13.31 -12.41
N GLY A 201 18.69 12.80 -13.10
CA GLY A 201 20.08 13.26 -13.01
C GLY A 201 20.81 12.78 -11.75
N ILE A 202 22.03 13.31 -11.59
CA ILE A 202 22.90 13.13 -10.44
C ILE A 202 23.23 14.52 -9.89
N THR A 203 23.30 14.65 -8.57
CA THR A 203 23.75 15.88 -7.91
C THR A 203 24.66 15.51 -6.73
N PRO A 204 25.62 16.36 -6.36
CA PRO A 204 26.42 16.15 -5.18
C PRO A 204 25.57 16.18 -3.90
N ASP A 205 26.05 15.50 -2.87
CA ASP A 205 25.48 15.61 -1.54
C ASP A 205 25.63 17.03 -1.00
N SER A 206 24.67 17.45 -0.17
CA SER A 206 24.61 18.80 0.40
C SER A 206 24.04 18.79 1.82
N ASN A 207 23.96 19.95 2.45
CA ASN A 207 23.22 20.07 3.70
C ASN A 207 21.71 20.02 3.44
N PRO A 208 20.92 19.39 4.33
CA PRO A 208 19.47 19.42 4.20
C PRO A 208 18.95 20.85 4.39
N PRO A 209 17.80 21.21 3.76
CA PRO A 209 17.11 22.46 4.02
C PRO A 209 16.81 22.62 5.52
N VAL A 210 16.84 23.84 6.02
CA VAL A 210 16.60 24.16 7.44
C VAL A 210 15.18 23.76 7.91
N THR A 211 14.23 23.64 6.98
CA THR A 211 12.86 23.21 7.24
C THR A 211 12.72 21.70 7.37
N LEU A 212 13.74 20.92 6.97
CA LEU A 212 13.68 19.46 6.91
C LEU A 212 14.35 18.82 8.13
N HIS A 213 13.59 18.17 8.97
CA HIS A 213 14.09 17.31 10.05
C HIS A 213 14.65 16.01 9.49
N TYR A 214 15.85 16.08 8.90
CA TYR A 214 16.42 15.04 8.04
C TYR A 214 16.64 13.71 8.74
N ASP A 215 17.02 13.70 10.03
CA ASP A 215 17.16 12.47 10.80
C ASP A 215 15.83 11.69 10.89
N MET A 216 14.73 12.41 11.15
CA MET A 216 13.40 11.84 11.16
C MET A 216 12.93 11.46 9.73
N TRP A 217 13.31 12.23 8.70
CA TRP A 217 13.00 11.86 7.32
C TRP A 217 13.65 10.52 6.95
N LEU A 218 14.94 10.31 7.27
CA LEU A 218 15.64 9.04 7.07
C LEU A 218 15.03 7.90 7.90
N GLY A 219 14.64 8.18 9.13
CA GLY A 219 13.99 7.20 10.00
C GLY A 219 14.68 5.83 10.03
N PRO A 220 13.95 4.76 9.67
CA PRO A 220 14.48 3.39 9.70
C PRO A 220 15.51 3.08 8.61
N ALA A 221 15.65 3.95 7.58
CA ALA A 221 16.66 3.77 6.54
C ALA A 221 18.07 4.05 7.08
N PRO A 222 19.12 3.46 6.48
CA PRO A 222 20.50 3.73 6.87
C PRO A 222 20.82 5.24 6.79
N TRP A 223 21.71 5.69 7.67
CA TRP A 223 22.18 7.06 7.58
C TRP A 223 22.95 7.28 6.27
N ARG A 224 22.65 8.41 5.61
CA ARG A 224 23.36 8.89 4.44
C ARG A 224 23.32 10.43 4.41
N PRO A 225 24.29 11.09 3.76
CA PRO A 225 24.20 12.52 3.51
C PRO A 225 22.93 12.89 2.74
N TYR A 226 22.45 14.11 2.97
CA TYR A 226 21.32 14.63 2.22
C TYR A 226 21.71 14.84 0.74
N ASN A 227 20.79 14.44 -0.12
CA ASN A 227 20.88 14.64 -1.55
C ASN A 227 19.49 15.01 -2.09
N GLU A 228 19.39 16.16 -2.76
CA GLU A 228 18.09 16.64 -3.26
C GLU A 228 17.43 15.69 -4.26
N LYS A 229 18.23 14.94 -5.05
CA LYS A 229 17.72 13.94 -6.01
C LYS A 229 17.20 12.67 -5.34
N LYS A 230 17.51 12.46 -4.06
CA LYS A 230 17.04 11.30 -3.28
C LYS A 230 15.85 11.63 -2.38
N GLY A 231 15.48 12.92 -2.31
CA GLY A 231 14.40 13.41 -1.47
C GLY A 231 13.02 13.35 -2.16
N HIS A 232 12.03 13.73 -1.39
CA HIS A 232 10.61 13.91 -1.70
C HIS A 232 9.99 12.83 -2.60
N TYR A 233 10.02 12.93 -3.94
CA TYR A 233 9.41 11.93 -4.82
C TYR A 233 10.37 10.80 -5.19
N ASN A 234 11.66 11.10 -5.39
CA ASN A 234 12.61 10.14 -5.96
C ASN A 234 13.06 9.05 -4.98
N TRP A 235 12.68 9.15 -3.71
CA TRP A 235 12.92 8.07 -2.74
C TRP A 235 12.43 6.70 -3.23
N HIS A 236 11.47 6.66 -4.12
CA HIS A 236 10.94 5.44 -4.73
C HIS A 236 12.01 4.62 -5.47
N TRP A 237 13.04 5.29 -6.02
CA TRP A 237 14.01 4.71 -6.93
C TRP A 237 15.31 4.26 -6.26
N PHE A 238 15.38 4.28 -4.93
CA PHE A 238 16.51 3.85 -4.13
C PHE A 238 16.08 2.71 -3.22
N TRP A 239 16.83 1.59 -3.22
CA TRP A 239 16.45 0.38 -2.51
C TRP A 239 16.28 0.53 -1.00
N GLU A 240 17.02 1.45 -0.38
CA GLU A 240 16.91 1.70 1.07
C GLU A 240 15.61 2.42 1.47
N THR A 241 14.99 3.12 0.53
CA THR A 241 13.82 3.96 0.80
C THR A 241 12.61 3.62 -0.08
N GLY A 242 12.78 2.85 -1.15
CA GLY A 242 11.72 2.54 -2.11
C GLY A 242 11.85 1.13 -2.68
N ASN A 243 10.89 0.76 -3.52
CA ASN A 243 10.78 -0.54 -4.15
C ASN A 243 10.60 -0.45 -5.67
N GLY A 244 11.05 0.67 -6.29
CA GLY A 244 10.85 0.93 -7.72
C GLY A 244 9.38 1.09 -8.13
N ASP A 245 9.10 1.08 -9.43
CA ASP A 245 7.71 1.13 -9.91
C ASP A 245 6.93 -0.14 -9.56
N THR A 246 7.60 -1.28 -9.38
CA THR A 246 6.98 -2.51 -8.88
C THR A 246 6.35 -2.31 -7.51
N GLY A 247 6.97 -1.49 -6.64
CA GLY A 247 6.41 -1.12 -5.33
C GLY A 247 5.65 0.22 -5.31
N ASN A 248 5.81 1.07 -6.32
CA ASN A 248 5.13 2.36 -6.38
C ASN A 248 3.77 2.28 -7.10
N GLN A 249 3.75 2.02 -8.40
CA GLN A 249 2.52 1.84 -9.18
C GLN A 249 1.97 0.42 -9.03
N GLY A 250 2.87 -0.58 -8.97
CA GLY A 250 2.52 -1.99 -8.91
C GLY A 250 1.48 -2.38 -7.86
N PRO A 251 1.48 -1.87 -6.61
CA PRO A 251 0.50 -2.25 -5.62
C PRO A 251 -0.95 -2.07 -6.04
N HIS A 252 -1.28 -1.12 -6.91
CA HIS A 252 -2.63 -0.96 -7.45
C HIS A 252 -2.99 -2.10 -8.41
N GLN A 253 -2.12 -2.40 -9.39
CA GLN A 253 -2.36 -3.42 -10.38
C GLN A 253 -2.20 -4.83 -9.82
N LEU A 254 -1.23 -5.06 -8.93
CA LEU A 254 -1.06 -6.33 -8.22
C LEU A 254 -2.24 -6.62 -7.29
N HIS A 255 -2.79 -5.58 -6.64
CA HIS A 255 -4.00 -5.72 -5.83
C HIS A 255 -5.21 -6.11 -6.69
N ALA A 256 -5.47 -5.38 -7.77
CA ALA A 256 -6.56 -5.69 -8.68
C ALA A 256 -6.42 -7.09 -9.32
N ALA A 257 -5.19 -7.45 -9.77
CA ALA A 257 -4.90 -8.77 -10.33
C ALA A 257 -5.16 -9.90 -9.32
N ARG A 258 -4.67 -9.74 -8.08
CA ARG A 258 -4.87 -10.71 -7.00
C ARG A 258 -6.35 -10.90 -6.67
N VAL A 259 -7.10 -9.79 -6.52
CA VAL A 259 -8.53 -9.82 -6.22
C VAL A 259 -9.32 -10.45 -7.36
N GLY A 260 -9.04 -10.07 -8.62
CA GLY A 260 -9.70 -10.63 -9.79
C GLY A 260 -9.42 -12.14 -9.99
N LEU A 261 -8.23 -12.62 -9.60
CA LEU A 261 -7.93 -14.06 -9.53
C LEU A 261 -8.59 -14.78 -8.36
N GLY A 262 -9.22 -14.06 -7.43
CA GLY A 262 -9.81 -14.62 -6.22
C GLY A 262 -8.77 -15.12 -5.20
N LYS A 263 -7.59 -14.50 -5.13
CA LYS A 263 -6.50 -14.95 -4.28
C LYS A 263 -6.42 -14.18 -2.97
N GLU A 264 -6.50 -14.92 -1.86
CA GLU A 264 -6.27 -14.44 -0.48
C GLU A 264 -5.12 -15.22 0.16
N GLU A 265 -4.05 -15.42 -0.62
CA GLU A 265 -2.85 -16.17 -0.24
C GLU A 265 -1.63 -15.65 -1.00
N HIS A 266 -0.45 -16.03 -0.58
CA HIS A 266 0.80 -15.77 -1.30
C HIS A 266 0.97 -16.73 -2.50
N PRO A 267 1.72 -16.34 -3.56
CA PRO A 267 2.15 -17.27 -4.60
C PRO A 267 3.12 -18.30 -4.02
N VAL A 268 3.18 -19.48 -4.64
CA VAL A 268 4.12 -20.54 -4.25
C VAL A 268 5.40 -20.55 -5.07
N TRP A 269 5.42 -19.84 -6.20
CA TRP A 269 6.55 -19.72 -7.11
C TRP A 269 6.64 -18.31 -7.66
N ILE A 270 7.85 -17.76 -7.73
CA ILE A 270 8.14 -16.39 -8.16
C ILE A 270 9.41 -16.38 -9.03
N SER A 271 9.40 -15.58 -10.11
CA SER A 271 10.60 -15.19 -10.86
C SER A 271 10.45 -13.78 -11.39
N SER A 272 11.54 -12.98 -11.40
CA SER A 272 11.47 -11.59 -11.83
C SER A 272 12.80 -11.12 -12.43
N PHE A 273 12.73 -10.62 -13.65
CA PHE A 273 13.89 -10.07 -14.39
C PHE A 273 13.67 -8.60 -14.72
N GLY A 274 14.77 -7.86 -14.77
CA GLY A 274 14.71 -6.45 -15.10
C GLY A 274 16.07 -5.78 -15.06
N GLY A 275 16.04 -4.45 -15.15
CA GLY A 275 17.24 -3.62 -15.08
C GLY A 275 16.92 -2.15 -15.29
N VAL A 276 17.95 -1.32 -15.26
CA VAL A 276 17.92 0.07 -15.69
C VAL A 276 18.43 0.13 -17.11
N TYR A 277 17.52 0.33 -18.08
CA TYR A 277 17.83 0.33 -19.49
C TYR A 277 17.56 1.69 -20.12
N GLY A 278 18.33 2.02 -21.19
CA GLY A 278 18.14 3.24 -21.97
C GLY A 278 18.45 4.53 -21.21
N ILE A 279 19.20 4.45 -20.13
CA ILE A 279 19.73 5.57 -19.35
C ILE A 279 21.20 5.27 -19.06
N ASP A 280 22.09 6.24 -19.30
CA ASP A 280 23.48 6.11 -18.85
C ASP A 280 23.52 6.15 -17.31
N PRO A 281 24.12 5.16 -16.63
CA PRO A 281 24.29 5.17 -15.19
C PRO A 281 25.03 6.40 -14.64
N LYS A 282 25.80 7.10 -15.49
CA LYS A 282 26.48 8.36 -15.14
C LYS A 282 25.55 9.57 -15.16
N GLU A 283 24.34 9.43 -15.70
CA GLU A 283 23.37 10.51 -15.86
C GLU A 283 22.15 10.35 -14.96
N CYS A 284 22.02 9.24 -14.24
CA CYS A 284 20.88 8.99 -13.36
C CYS A 284 21.28 8.18 -12.12
N ALA A 285 20.90 8.65 -10.95
CA ALA A 285 21.17 8.00 -9.68
C ALA A 285 20.19 6.86 -9.34
N GLN A 286 19.27 6.48 -10.23
CA GLN A 286 18.29 5.42 -10.01
C GLN A 286 18.95 4.05 -9.78
N GLU A 287 18.56 3.37 -8.72
CA GLU A 287 19.04 2.02 -8.36
C GLU A 287 18.03 0.93 -8.77
N THR A 288 16.73 1.23 -8.68
CA THR A 288 15.67 0.25 -8.95
C THR A 288 15.42 0.10 -10.46
N PRO A 289 14.96 -1.07 -10.94
CA PRO A 289 14.67 -1.28 -12.35
C PRO A 289 13.67 -0.24 -12.89
N ASN A 290 13.94 0.28 -14.10
CA ASN A 290 12.94 0.99 -14.87
C ASN A 290 12.16 0.06 -15.82
N THR A 291 12.67 -1.14 -16.01
CA THR A 291 12.06 -2.20 -16.83
C THR A 291 12.16 -3.51 -16.05
N GLN A 292 11.00 -4.14 -15.76
CA GLN A 292 10.94 -5.37 -14.97
C GLN A 292 9.72 -6.18 -15.39
N THR A 293 9.88 -7.48 -15.51
CA THR A 293 8.78 -8.44 -15.67
C THR A 293 8.85 -9.44 -14.55
N SER A 294 7.71 -9.63 -13.87
CA SER A 294 7.57 -10.49 -12.71
C SER A 294 6.47 -11.52 -12.93
N LEU A 295 6.77 -12.77 -12.61
CA LEU A 295 5.90 -13.92 -12.79
C LEU A 295 5.61 -14.55 -11.44
N PHE A 296 4.35 -14.90 -11.21
CA PHE A 296 3.89 -15.56 -10.00
C PHE A 296 2.98 -16.73 -10.35
N LYS A 297 3.11 -17.84 -9.61
CA LYS A 297 2.22 -18.98 -9.70
C LYS A 297 1.65 -19.32 -8.34
N TYR A 298 0.36 -19.56 -8.28
CA TYR A 298 -0.36 -19.98 -7.09
C TYR A 298 -0.48 -21.49 -7.00
N ALA A 299 -0.79 -22.01 -5.82
CA ALA A 299 -0.87 -23.45 -5.57
C ALA A 299 -1.91 -24.19 -6.46
N ASP A 300 -2.98 -23.50 -6.85
CA ASP A 300 -4.02 -24.03 -7.77
C ASP A 300 -3.64 -23.90 -9.26
N GLY A 301 -2.42 -23.45 -9.57
CA GLY A 301 -1.90 -23.29 -10.92
C GLY A 301 -2.21 -21.94 -11.59
N LYS A 302 -3.02 -21.09 -10.99
CA LYS A 302 -3.29 -19.74 -11.54
C LYS A 302 -2.03 -18.90 -11.57
N MET A 303 -1.95 -18.02 -12.59
CA MET A 303 -0.78 -17.19 -12.85
C MET A 303 -1.08 -15.69 -12.69
N LEU A 304 -0.08 -14.95 -12.21
CA LEU A 304 -0.10 -13.49 -12.24
C LEU A 304 1.21 -13.01 -12.89
N VAL A 305 1.09 -12.06 -13.80
CA VAL A 305 2.23 -11.38 -14.45
C VAL A 305 2.15 -9.90 -14.12
N PHE A 306 3.30 -9.28 -13.85
CA PHE A 306 3.38 -7.84 -13.67
C PHE A 306 4.52 -7.26 -14.50
N ASP A 307 4.22 -6.24 -15.28
CA ASP A 307 5.17 -5.59 -16.19
C ASP A 307 5.36 -4.12 -15.87
N THR A 308 6.62 -3.71 -15.71
CA THR A 308 7.05 -2.32 -15.67
C THR A 308 7.83 -1.98 -16.93
N ARG A 309 7.47 -0.87 -17.59
CA ARG A 309 8.19 -0.28 -18.73
C ARG A 309 8.28 1.23 -18.49
N GLY A 310 9.40 1.67 -17.97
CA GLY A 310 9.62 3.06 -17.57
C GLY A 310 10.29 3.92 -18.66
N ARG A 311 10.62 3.35 -19.81
CA ARG A 311 11.22 4.08 -20.94
C ARG A 311 10.29 4.08 -22.13
N TYR A 312 10.76 3.64 -23.27
CA TYR A 312 9.97 3.60 -24.50
C TYR A 312 9.08 2.37 -24.50
N THR A 313 7.79 2.56 -24.72
CA THR A 313 6.81 1.50 -24.79
C THR A 313 5.70 1.88 -25.75
N ASN A 314 5.11 0.91 -26.38
CA ASN A 314 3.78 0.97 -26.95
C ASN A 314 2.81 0.34 -25.92
N ALA A 315 1.58 0.78 -25.96
CA ALA A 315 0.55 0.23 -25.09
C ALA A 315 0.24 -1.22 -25.46
N GLU A 316 -0.17 -2.00 -24.46
CA GLU A 316 -0.64 -3.36 -24.62
C GLU A 316 -2.18 -3.43 -24.42
N GLY A 317 -2.81 -4.47 -24.99
CA GLY A 317 -4.26 -4.60 -24.98
C GLY A 317 -5.00 -3.84 -26.09
N SER A 318 -6.26 -4.19 -26.35
CA SER A 318 -7.05 -3.64 -27.46
C SER A 318 -7.43 -2.17 -27.25
N ASN A 319 -7.33 -1.65 -26.01
CA ASN A 319 -7.63 -0.26 -25.65
C ASN A 319 -6.37 0.58 -25.40
N ASN A 320 -5.23 0.19 -25.90
CA ASN A 320 -3.96 0.86 -25.60
C ASN A 320 -3.70 0.95 -24.09
N THR A 321 -3.88 -0.15 -23.39
CA THR A 321 -3.69 -0.21 -21.93
C THR A 321 -2.23 0.02 -21.55
N THR A 322 -1.95 1.12 -20.87
CA THR A 322 -0.61 1.46 -20.35
C THR A 322 -0.52 1.25 -18.85
N ILE A 323 -1.59 1.59 -18.13
CA ILE A 323 -1.74 1.34 -16.70
C ILE A 323 -3.08 0.65 -16.51
N GLY A 324 -3.07 -0.57 -15.98
CA GLY A 324 -4.30 -1.34 -15.80
C GLY A 324 -4.03 -2.83 -15.63
N ASN A 325 -5.06 -3.62 -15.86
CA ASN A 325 -5.01 -5.07 -15.76
C ASN A 325 -5.67 -5.75 -16.95
N LEU A 326 -5.18 -6.94 -17.26
CA LEU A 326 -5.79 -7.89 -18.18
C LEU A 326 -6.12 -9.17 -17.41
N PHE A 327 -7.32 -9.72 -17.61
CA PHE A 327 -7.75 -10.98 -17.01
C PHE A 327 -8.11 -11.95 -18.11
N TYR A 328 -7.62 -13.19 -18.00
CA TYR A 328 -7.84 -14.24 -18.98
C TYR A 328 -8.62 -15.37 -18.33
N GLY A 329 -9.77 -15.68 -18.92
CA GLY A 329 -10.68 -16.75 -18.49
C GLY A 329 -10.89 -17.79 -19.58
N SER A 330 -11.56 -18.88 -19.23
CA SER A 330 -11.84 -19.99 -20.15
C SER A 330 -12.76 -19.64 -21.32
N GLU A 331 -13.55 -18.55 -21.20
CA GLU A 331 -14.52 -18.13 -22.20
C GLU A 331 -14.22 -16.77 -22.85
N GLY A 332 -13.19 -16.05 -22.35
CA GLY A 332 -12.83 -14.74 -22.86
C GLY A 332 -11.76 -14.05 -22.04
N TYR A 333 -11.55 -12.78 -22.32
CA TYR A 333 -10.64 -11.93 -21.54
C TYR A 333 -11.29 -10.59 -21.23
N LEU A 334 -10.77 -9.91 -20.20
CA LEU A 334 -11.24 -8.62 -19.74
C LEU A 334 -10.08 -7.64 -19.61
N GLU A 335 -10.23 -6.46 -20.17
CA GLU A 335 -9.34 -5.30 -19.97
C GLU A 335 -9.93 -4.38 -18.89
N TYR A 336 -9.10 -3.95 -17.94
CA TYR A 336 -9.47 -3.09 -16.84
C TYR A 336 -8.53 -1.89 -16.77
N SER A 337 -8.89 -0.82 -17.47
CA SER A 337 -8.14 0.43 -17.53
C SER A 337 -9.06 1.57 -17.95
N GLY A 338 -9.32 2.54 -17.07
CA GLY A 338 -10.27 3.64 -17.38
C GLY A 338 -11.73 3.19 -17.61
N GLY A 339 -12.10 2.08 -17.00
CA GLY A 339 -13.29 1.28 -17.18
C GLY A 339 -12.92 -0.18 -17.42
N TRP A 340 -13.86 -0.94 -17.96
CA TRP A 340 -13.56 -2.33 -18.35
C TRP A 340 -14.28 -2.72 -19.61
N LYS A 341 -13.71 -3.68 -20.34
CA LYS A 341 -14.28 -4.29 -21.54
C LYS A 341 -13.95 -5.77 -21.55
N ALA A 342 -14.94 -6.60 -21.85
CA ALA A 342 -14.80 -8.04 -21.97
C ALA A 342 -14.98 -8.48 -23.43
N PHE A 343 -14.13 -9.43 -23.87
CA PHE A 343 -14.04 -9.93 -25.23
C PHE A 343 -14.12 -11.45 -25.23
N ARG A 344 -14.75 -12.03 -26.23
CA ARG A 344 -14.80 -13.49 -26.44
C ARG A 344 -13.83 -13.89 -27.54
N LYS A 345 -13.08 -14.96 -27.31
CA LYS A 345 -12.17 -15.54 -28.32
C LYS A 345 -11.28 -14.47 -28.98
N TRP A 346 -11.40 -14.31 -30.28
CA TRP A 346 -10.64 -13.36 -31.11
C TRP A 346 -11.49 -12.18 -31.58
N GLU A 347 -12.62 -11.94 -30.92
CA GLU A 347 -13.51 -10.83 -31.28
C GLU A 347 -12.82 -9.48 -30.99
N LYS A 348 -12.99 -8.53 -31.91
CA LYS A 348 -12.43 -7.18 -31.76
C LYS A 348 -13.37 -6.24 -30.99
N GLU A 349 -14.66 -6.53 -31.05
CA GLU A 349 -15.68 -5.76 -30.34
C GLU A 349 -15.96 -6.38 -28.96
N PRO A 350 -16.05 -5.57 -27.92
CA PRO A 350 -16.38 -6.05 -26.59
C PRO A 350 -17.88 -6.48 -26.54
N PHE A 351 -18.15 -7.64 -25.95
CA PHE A 351 -19.53 -8.08 -25.72
C PHE A 351 -20.12 -7.54 -24.42
N ALA A 352 -19.28 -7.05 -23.51
CA ALA A 352 -19.69 -6.40 -22.26
C ALA A 352 -18.65 -5.36 -21.85
N GLY A 353 -19.07 -4.38 -21.05
CA GLY A 353 -18.16 -3.37 -20.54
C GLY A 353 -18.87 -2.18 -19.92
N ALA A 354 -18.11 -1.40 -19.17
CA ALA A 354 -18.53 -0.10 -18.66
C ALA A 354 -17.36 0.89 -18.65
N LYS A 355 -17.65 2.15 -18.95
CA LYS A 355 -16.69 3.24 -18.74
C LYS A 355 -16.60 3.54 -17.24
N MET A 356 -15.40 3.81 -16.76
CA MET A 356 -15.22 4.37 -15.43
C MET A 356 -15.99 5.69 -15.33
N LYS A 357 -16.71 5.89 -14.25
CA LYS A 357 -17.30 7.21 -13.95
C LYS A 357 -16.17 8.23 -13.88
N ALA A 358 -16.43 9.47 -14.38
CA ALA A 358 -15.41 10.51 -14.53
C ALA A 358 -14.55 10.74 -13.26
N ALA A 359 -15.15 10.60 -12.07
CA ALA A 359 -14.48 10.70 -10.78
C ALA A 359 -13.45 9.56 -10.50
N GLN A 360 -13.43 8.49 -11.29
CA GLN A 360 -12.51 7.37 -11.18
C GLN A 360 -11.40 7.43 -12.24
N GLN A 361 -11.46 8.36 -13.19
CA GLN A 361 -10.53 8.44 -14.32
C GLN A 361 -9.25 9.23 -14.01
N ASP A 362 -9.28 10.17 -13.06
CA ASP A 362 -8.11 10.92 -12.64
C ASP A 362 -7.45 10.25 -11.43
N PRO A 363 -6.20 9.75 -11.56
CA PRO A 363 -5.44 9.27 -10.40
C PRO A 363 -5.25 10.32 -9.31
N LYS A 364 -5.40 11.62 -9.66
CA LYS A 364 -5.41 12.75 -8.73
C LYS A 364 -6.81 13.06 -8.22
N ASP A 365 -7.86 12.64 -8.93
CA ASP A 365 -9.24 12.84 -8.52
C ASP A 365 -9.79 11.62 -7.78
N LEU A 366 -9.50 11.59 -6.51
CA LEU A 366 -9.84 10.50 -5.59
C LEU A 366 -11.29 10.50 -5.12
N ARG A 367 -12.13 11.42 -5.66
CA ARG A 367 -13.49 11.66 -5.19
C ARG A 367 -14.48 10.51 -5.43
N GLY A 368 -14.19 9.60 -6.36
CA GLY A 368 -15.10 8.51 -6.69
C GLY A 368 -14.87 7.20 -5.91
N SER A 369 -13.65 6.68 -5.93
CA SER A 369 -13.33 5.39 -5.29
C SER A 369 -12.61 5.56 -3.95
N VAL A 370 -11.80 6.60 -3.82
CA VAL A 370 -11.02 6.86 -2.61
C VAL A 370 -11.84 7.62 -1.58
N GLY A 371 -12.76 8.48 -1.97
CA GLY A 371 -13.73 9.09 -1.06
C GLY A 371 -14.53 8.03 -0.29
N SER A 372 -14.91 6.95 -0.96
CA SER A 372 -15.57 5.82 -0.33
C SER A 372 -14.66 5.05 0.65
N ALA A 373 -13.36 4.95 0.38
CA ALA A 373 -12.41 4.29 1.29
C ALA A 373 -12.20 5.09 2.58
N PHE A 374 -12.06 6.42 2.48
CA PHE A 374 -11.94 7.27 3.67
C PHE A 374 -13.24 7.30 4.49
N ALA A 375 -14.39 7.38 3.84
CA ALA A 375 -15.70 7.30 4.50
C ALA A 375 -15.88 5.95 5.19
N ASN A 376 -15.63 4.84 4.48
CA ASN A 376 -15.69 3.49 5.03
C ASN A 376 -14.77 3.31 6.25
N PHE A 377 -13.55 3.88 6.22
CA PHE A 377 -12.66 3.84 7.36
C PHE A 377 -13.32 4.48 8.60
N ILE A 378 -13.90 5.67 8.46
CA ILE A 378 -14.59 6.35 9.57
C ILE A 378 -15.81 5.57 10.06
N ASP A 379 -16.58 4.96 9.15
CA ASP A 379 -17.73 4.13 9.51
C ASP A 379 -17.31 2.89 10.31
N VAL A 380 -16.17 2.27 9.94
CA VAL A 380 -15.62 1.14 10.69
C VAL A 380 -15.10 1.57 12.07
N LEU A 381 -14.48 2.75 12.19
CA LEU A 381 -14.09 3.26 13.50
C LEU A 381 -15.27 3.41 14.44
N ARG A 382 -16.46 3.78 13.93
CA ARG A 382 -17.70 3.91 14.72
C ARG A 382 -18.36 2.57 15.01
N SER A 383 -18.41 1.69 14.02
CA SER A 383 -19.09 0.40 14.16
C SER A 383 -18.27 -0.65 14.91
N GLY A 384 -16.95 -0.49 14.95
CA GLY A 384 -16.02 -1.48 15.49
C GLY A 384 -15.92 -2.77 14.68
N ARG A 385 -16.55 -2.83 13.48
CA ARG A 385 -16.59 -4.03 12.63
C ARG A 385 -15.46 -4.06 11.63
N ASP A 386 -14.30 -4.57 12.03
CA ASP A 386 -13.07 -4.64 11.23
C ASP A 386 -13.26 -5.35 9.89
N GLN A 387 -14.17 -6.34 9.83
CA GLN A 387 -14.48 -7.06 8.59
C GLN A 387 -15.18 -6.22 7.52
N ASP A 388 -15.68 -5.03 7.87
CA ASP A 388 -16.34 -4.11 6.94
C ASP A 388 -15.33 -3.16 6.26
N LEU A 389 -14.05 -3.21 6.61
CA LEU A 389 -13.00 -2.48 5.91
C LEU A 389 -12.89 -2.98 4.46
N ILE A 390 -13.10 -2.08 3.51
CA ILE A 390 -13.04 -2.43 2.06
C ILE A 390 -11.61 -2.77 1.63
N ASN A 391 -10.62 -2.17 2.26
CA ASN A 391 -9.20 -2.42 2.03
C ASN A 391 -8.52 -2.83 3.34
N HIS A 392 -8.89 -4.00 3.87
CA HIS A 392 -8.32 -4.52 5.10
C HIS A 392 -6.83 -4.80 4.97
N ILE A 393 -6.05 -4.53 6.03
CA ILE A 393 -4.57 -4.63 6.04
C ILE A 393 -4.03 -5.99 5.57
N VAL A 394 -4.72 -7.10 5.83
CA VAL A 394 -4.31 -8.45 5.38
C VAL A 394 -4.29 -8.52 3.85
N GLY A 395 -5.31 -7.98 3.17
CA GLY A 395 -5.33 -7.90 1.71
C GLY A 395 -4.22 -6.99 1.18
N GLY A 396 -3.93 -5.89 1.89
CA GLY A 396 -2.80 -5.00 1.61
C GLY A 396 -1.45 -5.71 1.70
N HIS A 397 -1.28 -6.56 2.71
CA HIS A 397 -0.07 -7.34 2.90
C HIS A 397 0.16 -8.34 1.76
N TYR A 398 -0.84 -9.12 1.36
CA TYR A 398 -0.71 -10.02 0.21
C TYR A 398 -0.34 -9.26 -1.07
N SER A 399 -0.94 -8.11 -1.30
CA SER A 399 -0.69 -7.31 -2.50
C SER A 399 0.70 -6.64 -2.49
N ALA A 400 1.14 -6.10 -1.36
CA ALA A 400 2.48 -5.52 -1.21
C ALA A 400 3.57 -6.61 -1.30
N SER A 401 3.30 -7.78 -0.73
CA SER A 401 4.24 -8.92 -0.76
C SER A 401 4.53 -9.39 -2.18
N LEU A 402 3.59 -9.30 -3.13
CA LEU A 402 3.88 -9.60 -4.54
C LEU A 402 5.02 -8.72 -5.07
N ALA A 403 4.97 -7.40 -4.81
CA ALA A 403 6.05 -6.50 -5.21
C ALA A 403 7.37 -6.82 -4.51
N HIS A 404 7.32 -7.14 -3.22
CA HIS A 404 8.52 -7.46 -2.45
C HIS A 404 9.16 -8.78 -2.90
N LEU A 405 8.36 -9.84 -3.10
CA LEU A 405 8.84 -11.15 -3.58
C LEU A 405 9.44 -11.05 -4.99
N ALA A 406 8.83 -10.24 -5.88
CA ALA A 406 9.40 -9.95 -7.19
C ALA A 406 10.77 -9.28 -7.08
N ASN A 407 10.90 -8.27 -6.22
CA ASN A 407 12.17 -7.57 -6.01
C ASN A 407 13.22 -8.48 -5.36
N ILE A 408 12.85 -9.41 -4.50
CA ILE A 408 13.76 -10.41 -3.94
C ILE A 408 14.31 -11.31 -5.07
N SER A 409 13.46 -11.85 -5.94
CA SER A 409 13.93 -12.63 -7.10
C SER A 409 14.85 -11.80 -8.02
N TYR A 410 14.49 -10.54 -8.30
CA TYR A 410 15.34 -9.64 -9.07
C TYR A 410 16.73 -9.46 -8.43
N HIS A 411 16.81 -9.21 -7.12
CA HIS A 411 18.08 -9.06 -6.40
C HIS A 411 18.95 -10.33 -6.45
N LEU A 412 18.33 -11.48 -6.61
CA LEU A 412 18.99 -12.78 -6.70
C LEU A 412 19.20 -13.22 -8.16
N GLY A 413 19.30 -12.25 -9.09
CA GLY A 413 19.61 -12.50 -10.50
C GLY A 413 18.43 -13.05 -11.31
N GLY A 414 17.20 -12.94 -10.81
CA GLY A 414 15.99 -13.39 -11.49
C GLY A 414 15.71 -14.88 -11.31
N ARG A 415 16.47 -15.58 -10.49
CA ARG A 415 16.24 -17.01 -10.25
C ARG A 415 14.85 -17.28 -9.71
N GLU A 416 14.30 -18.43 -10.02
CA GLU A 416 13.04 -18.89 -9.46
C GLU A 416 13.15 -19.10 -7.96
N LEU A 417 12.11 -18.72 -7.24
CA LEU A 417 11.98 -18.83 -5.80
C LEU A 417 10.73 -19.61 -5.45
N HIS A 418 10.83 -20.52 -4.48
CA HIS A 418 9.70 -21.26 -3.95
C HIS A 418 9.35 -20.73 -2.55
N PHE A 419 8.09 -20.38 -2.33
CA PHE A 419 7.66 -19.70 -1.12
C PHE A 419 6.56 -20.46 -0.37
N ASP A 420 6.81 -20.74 0.90
CA ASP A 420 5.80 -21.24 1.85
C ASP A 420 5.02 -20.04 2.39
N GLY A 421 3.89 -19.76 1.78
CA GLY A 421 3.07 -18.59 2.14
C GLY A 421 2.46 -18.66 3.54
N ALA A 422 2.32 -19.84 4.13
CA ALA A 422 1.80 -20.01 5.49
C ALA A 422 2.84 -19.63 6.55
N LYS A 423 4.11 -19.91 6.27
CA LYS A 423 5.24 -19.55 7.15
C LYS A 423 5.87 -18.21 6.79
N GLU A 424 5.57 -17.69 5.60
CA GLU A 424 6.24 -16.54 4.95
C GLU A 424 7.77 -16.72 4.95
N ARG A 425 8.20 -17.86 4.37
CA ARG A 425 9.60 -18.25 4.22
C ARG A 425 9.82 -18.87 2.86
N PHE A 426 11.01 -18.68 2.32
CA PHE A 426 11.42 -19.40 1.13
C PHE A 426 11.80 -20.84 1.47
N ILE A 427 11.50 -21.75 0.56
CA ILE A 427 11.76 -23.18 0.76
C ILE A 427 13.23 -23.46 0.42
N ASN A 428 14.01 -23.86 1.43
CA ASN A 428 15.43 -24.19 1.31
C ASN A 428 16.30 -23.07 0.69
N ASP A 429 15.94 -21.78 0.92
CA ASP A 429 16.67 -20.64 0.38
C ASP A 429 16.93 -19.57 1.46
N PRO A 430 17.97 -19.75 2.30
CA PRO A 430 18.29 -18.80 3.36
C PRO A 430 18.76 -17.44 2.85
N GLU A 431 19.30 -17.35 1.61
CA GLU A 431 19.69 -16.09 1.00
C GLU A 431 18.45 -15.25 0.63
N ALA A 432 17.43 -15.88 0.07
CA ALA A 432 16.16 -15.24 -0.19
C ALA A 432 15.43 -14.85 1.11
N ASP A 433 15.47 -15.72 2.13
CA ASP A 433 14.90 -15.45 3.45
C ASP A 433 15.51 -14.21 4.13
N ALA A 434 16.79 -13.98 3.97
CA ALA A 434 17.47 -12.80 4.51
C ALA A 434 16.94 -11.48 3.90
N LEU A 435 16.32 -11.52 2.72
CA LEU A 435 15.74 -10.38 2.03
C LEU A 435 14.26 -10.13 2.36
N LEU A 436 13.64 -11.00 3.18
CA LEU A 436 12.27 -10.75 3.69
C LEU A 436 12.20 -9.57 4.66
N THR A 437 13.35 -9.08 5.11
CA THR A 437 13.53 -7.88 5.92
C THR A 437 14.55 -6.94 5.25
N ARG A 438 14.85 -5.81 5.89
CA ARG A 438 15.84 -4.86 5.37
C ARG A 438 17.24 -5.47 5.39
N LYS A 439 17.90 -5.51 4.23
CA LYS A 439 19.27 -6.01 4.08
C LYS A 439 20.27 -5.25 4.97
N SER A 440 20.11 -3.94 5.08
CA SER A 440 20.94 -3.05 5.90
C SER A 440 20.55 -3.02 7.38
N GLY A 441 19.48 -3.73 7.77
CA GLY A 441 18.87 -3.60 9.08
C GLY A 441 18.12 -2.29 9.27
N TYR A 442 17.80 -1.98 10.53
CA TYR A 442 17.07 -0.77 10.93
C TYR A 442 18.00 0.18 11.70
N ARG A 443 17.96 1.46 11.36
CA ARG A 443 18.76 2.49 12.02
C ARG A 443 18.17 2.85 13.39
N LYS A 444 18.98 2.77 14.45
CA LYS A 444 18.55 3.24 15.78
C LYS A 444 18.33 4.75 15.80
N PRO A 445 17.30 5.26 16.51
CA PRO A 445 16.36 4.52 17.35
C PRO A 445 15.14 3.97 16.59
N TYR A 446 15.08 4.05 15.28
CA TYR A 446 13.95 3.71 14.40
C TYR A 446 13.91 2.22 14.04
N VAL A 447 13.92 1.37 15.05
CA VAL A 447 14.02 -0.09 14.89
C VAL A 447 12.64 -0.73 14.93
N LEU A 448 12.39 -1.63 13.97
CA LEU A 448 11.21 -2.49 13.99
C LEU A 448 11.28 -3.42 15.21
N PRO A 449 10.24 -3.48 16.07
CA PRO A 449 10.28 -4.34 17.25
C PRO A 449 10.27 -5.82 16.86
N ASP A 450 11.10 -6.63 17.53
CA ASP A 450 11.12 -8.08 17.34
C ASP A 450 9.77 -8.71 17.74
N LYS A 451 9.18 -8.22 18.81
CA LYS A 451 7.82 -8.57 19.25
C LYS A 451 6.97 -7.30 19.27
N VAL A 452 5.89 -7.35 18.56
CA VAL A 452 4.93 -6.26 18.54
C VAL A 452 4.11 -6.23 19.82
#